data_fb996459cecbb2a191b115de1bb54bb9
#
_entry.id   fb996459cecbb2a191b115de1bb54bb9
#
_cell.length_a   1.000
_cell.length_b   1.000
_cell.length_c   1.000
_cell.angle_alpha   90.00
_cell.angle_beta   90.00
_cell.angle_gamma   90.00
#
_symmetry.space_group_name_H-M   'P 1'
#
loop_
_entity.id
_entity.type
_entity.pdbx_description
1 polymer ?
#
loop_
_entity_poly.entity_id
_entity_poly.type
_entity_poly.pdbx_seq_one_letter_code
_entity_poly.pdbx_strand_id
1 'polypeptide(L)'
;MSAVFAAALTACGGGGGSPGDTSESYTISLRAERTSLPLNVGHYPVGIGVEYPYTTTLYVNAKKGSAPIPGGEDIFACNTEYGLSSGPLYYLDGKDEHQKEGVPLAYRSVTLGSNSGGNSFHFHASDQAGTAKITCSVHDPRANRQVSTSINITVGGATGMAGSIK
;
A
#
# COMPACT_ATOMS: atom_id res chain seq x y z
N MET A 1 -54.06 -47.58 -33.64
CA MET A 1 -53.22 -47.43 -32.46
C MET A 1 -51.98 -46.61 -32.87
N SER A 2 -52.01 -45.30 -32.64
CA SER A 2 -50.88 -44.42 -32.98
C SER A 2 -50.19 -44.01 -31.73
N ALA A 3 -48.91 -44.35 -31.64
CA ALA A 3 -48.04 -43.96 -30.51
C ALA A 3 -47.36 -42.62 -30.92
N VAL A 4 -47.59 -41.59 -30.11
CA VAL A 4 -46.92 -40.30 -30.26
C VAL A 4 -45.69 -40.34 -29.36
N PHE A 5 -44.52 -40.23 -29.95
CA PHE A 5 -43.25 -40.04 -29.25
C PHE A 5 -43.05 -38.52 -29.04
N ALA A 6 -43.09 -38.07 -27.79
CA ALA A 6 -42.70 -36.76 -27.41
C ALA A 6 -41.17 -36.72 -27.19
N ALA A 7 -40.41 -36.06 -28.04
CA ALA A 7 -39.02 -35.79 -27.88
C ALA A 7 -38.84 -34.57 -26.95
N ALA A 8 -38.32 -34.77 -25.74
CA ALA A 8 -37.89 -33.73 -24.86
C ALA A 8 -36.54 -33.15 -25.34
N LEU A 9 -36.54 -31.92 -25.85
CA LEU A 9 -35.32 -31.17 -26.11
C LEU A 9 -34.83 -30.59 -24.78
N THR A 10 -33.80 -31.19 -24.20
CA THR A 10 -33.02 -30.58 -23.14
C THR A 10 -32.14 -29.52 -23.77
N ALA A 11 -32.56 -28.25 -23.62
CA ALA A 11 -31.72 -27.11 -23.93
C ALA A 11 -30.60 -27.05 -22.91
N CYS A 12 -29.41 -27.45 -23.30
CA CYS A 12 -28.18 -27.24 -22.56
C CYS A 12 -27.84 -25.74 -22.67
N GLY A 13 -28.32 -24.96 -21.72
CA GLY A 13 -27.93 -23.57 -21.55
C GLY A 13 -26.46 -23.49 -21.18
N GLY A 14 -25.58 -23.47 -22.19
CA GLY A 14 -24.18 -23.13 -21.98
C GLY A 14 -24.05 -21.67 -21.62
N GLY A 15 -23.97 -21.38 -20.33
CA GLY A 15 -23.50 -20.09 -19.83
C GLY A 15 -22.04 -19.93 -20.22
N GLY A 16 -21.77 -19.30 -21.35
CA GLY A 16 -20.44 -18.88 -21.76
C GLY A 16 -19.98 -17.75 -20.86
N GLY A 17 -19.48 -18.06 -19.67
CA GLY A 17 -18.69 -17.12 -18.91
C GLY A 17 -17.37 -16.92 -19.64
N SER A 18 -17.09 -15.67 -20.06
CA SER A 18 -15.79 -15.32 -20.63
C SER A 18 -14.69 -15.71 -19.67
N PRO A 19 -13.61 -16.42 -20.13
CA PRO A 19 -12.46 -16.72 -19.32
C PRO A 19 -11.80 -15.39 -18.90
N GLY A 20 -11.86 -15.03 -17.63
CA GLY A 20 -11.29 -13.78 -17.10
C GLY A 20 -12.28 -12.92 -16.31
N ASP A 21 -13.56 -13.25 -16.28
CA ASP A 21 -14.54 -12.50 -15.49
C ASP A 21 -14.71 -13.10 -14.09
N THR A 22 -13.63 -12.99 -13.29
CA THR A 22 -13.74 -13.30 -11.86
C THR A 22 -14.52 -12.17 -11.19
N SER A 23 -15.61 -12.51 -10.50
CA SER A 23 -16.45 -11.59 -9.72
C SER A 23 -15.75 -11.07 -8.45
N GLU A 24 -14.46 -11.36 -8.29
CA GLU A 24 -13.69 -11.07 -7.09
C GLU A 24 -13.37 -9.58 -6.98
N SER A 25 -13.63 -9.04 -5.79
CA SER A 25 -13.29 -7.67 -5.44
C SER A 25 -11.80 -7.47 -5.25
N TYR A 26 -11.36 -6.24 -5.37
CA TYR A 26 -9.99 -5.87 -5.02
C TYR A 26 -9.76 -6.02 -3.52
N THR A 27 -8.57 -6.51 -3.19
CA THR A 27 -8.01 -6.51 -1.84
C THR A 27 -6.71 -5.73 -1.85
N ILE A 28 -6.43 -4.98 -0.79
CA ILE A 28 -5.22 -4.20 -0.64
C ILE A 28 -4.51 -4.59 0.66
N SER A 29 -3.19 -4.63 0.63
CA SER A 29 -2.34 -4.85 1.79
C SER A 29 -1.25 -3.79 1.88
N LEU A 30 -0.87 -3.45 3.09
CA LEU A 30 0.19 -2.49 3.40
C LEU A 30 1.06 -3.09 4.50
N ARG A 31 2.36 -3.11 4.28
CA ARG A 31 3.34 -3.55 5.28
C ARG A 31 4.51 -2.57 5.33
N ALA A 32 5.17 -2.50 6.46
CA ALA A 32 6.40 -1.74 6.65
C ALA A 32 7.54 -2.68 7.05
N GLU A 33 8.77 -2.33 6.70
CA GLU A 33 9.96 -3.04 7.17
C GLU A 33 10.12 -2.90 8.69
N ARG A 34 9.82 -1.69 9.20
CA ARG A 34 9.85 -1.38 10.62
C ARG A 34 8.59 -0.59 10.98
N THR A 35 7.92 -0.98 12.05
CA THR A 35 6.74 -0.31 12.60
C THR A 35 7.04 0.51 13.85
N SER A 36 8.30 0.49 14.31
CA SER A 36 8.81 1.32 15.40
C SER A 36 10.11 1.99 14.97
N LEU A 37 10.16 3.30 15.08
CA LEU A 37 11.31 4.11 14.72
C LEU A 37 11.73 4.99 15.91
N PRO A 38 13.02 5.29 16.06
CA PRO A 38 13.48 6.24 17.05
C PRO A 38 13.03 7.68 16.71
N LEU A 39 13.02 8.56 17.72
CA LEU A 39 12.85 10.00 17.52
C LEU A 39 14.01 10.58 16.72
N ASN A 40 13.71 11.37 15.70
CA ASN A 40 14.71 12.02 14.87
C ASN A 40 15.06 13.43 15.40
N VAL A 41 15.47 13.53 16.68
CA VAL A 41 15.83 14.81 17.33
C VAL A 41 17.05 15.48 16.70
N GLY A 42 17.90 14.72 16.02
CA GLY A 42 19.09 15.22 15.32
C GLY A 42 18.80 15.66 13.89
N HIS A 43 17.55 15.60 13.43
CA HIS A 43 17.14 15.93 12.05
C HIS A 43 18.00 15.25 10.98
N TYR A 44 18.31 13.98 11.20
CA TYR A 44 19.08 13.18 10.25
C TYR A 44 18.32 13.04 8.94
N PRO A 45 19.05 12.97 7.82
CA PRO A 45 18.44 12.92 6.50
C PRO A 45 17.66 11.62 6.27
N VAL A 46 16.67 11.71 5.38
CA VAL A 46 15.95 10.55 4.87
C VAL A 46 16.84 9.76 3.93
N GLY A 47 16.69 8.44 3.92
CA GLY A 47 17.42 7.55 3.01
C GLY A 47 16.98 6.10 3.18
N ILE A 48 17.57 5.23 2.38
CA ILE A 48 17.27 3.79 2.34
C ILE A 48 18.50 3.03 2.87
N GLY A 49 18.24 2.03 3.71
CA GLY A 49 19.28 1.16 4.24
C GLY A 49 19.44 1.24 5.75
N VAL A 50 20.34 0.42 6.26
CA VAL A 50 20.58 0.27 7.72
C VAL A 50 21.17 1.53 8.35
N GLU A 51 21.85 2.35 7.58
CA GLU A 51 22.43 3.63 7.98
C GLU A 51 21.40 4.74 8.18
N TYR A 52 20.14 4.48 7.77
CA TYR A 52 19.02 5.42 7.94
C TYR A 52 17.98 4.90 8.95
N PRO A 53 18.31 4.88 10.25
CA PRO A 53 17.46 4.26 11.27
C PRO A 53 16.10 4.94 11.47
N TYR A 54 15.95 6.18 10.99
CA TYR A 54 14.73 6.98 11.11
C TYR A 54 13.77 6.82 9.93
N THR A 55 14.15 6.03 8.90
CA THR A 55 13.33 5.79 7.72
C THR A 55 12.89 4.33 7.66
N THR A 56 11.65 4.07 7.27
CA THR A 56 11.15 2.72 6.98
C THR A 56 10.52 2.68 5.59
N THR A 57 10.72 1.57 4.88
CA THR A 57 10.07 1.31 3.60
C THR A 57 8.70 0.71 3.85
N LEU A 58 7.69 1.24 3.15
CA LEU A 58 6.35 0.69 3.10
C LEU A 58 6.10 0.07 1.72
N TYR A 59 5.44 -1.07 1.73
CA TYR A 59 5.07 -1.81 0.53
C TYR A 59 3.56 -1.91 0.46
N VAL A 60 2.97 -1.34 -0.57
CA VAL A 60 1.55 -1.48 -0.90
C VAL A 60 1.39 -2.51 -2.00
N ASN A 61 0.39 -3.39 -1.86
CA ASN A 61 0.07 -4.40 -2.86
C ASN A 61 -1.45 -4.57 -2.95
N ALA A 62 -1.95 -4.75 -4.16
CA ALA A 62 -3.36 -5.05 -4.39
C ALA A 62 -3.53 -6.24 -5.33
N LYS A 63 -4.58 -6.99 -5.08
CA LYS A 63 -4.95 -8.19 -5.83
C LYS A 63 -6.43 -8.16 -6.19
N LYS A 64 -6.75 -8.79 -7.29
CA LYS A 64 -8.09 -9.20 -7.68
C LYS A 64 -8.16 -10.72 -7.52
N GLY A 65 -8.81 -11.17 -6.45
CA GLY A 65 -8.70 -12.57 -6.04
C GLY A 65 -7.26 -12.94 -5.70
N SER A 66 -6.71 -13.94 -6.37
CA SER A 66 -5.32 -14.37 -6.21
C SER A 66 -4.33 -13.66 -7.16
N ALA A 67 -4.82 -13.00 -8.21
CA ALA A 67 -4.00 -12.34 -9.20
C ALA A 67 -3.66 -10.90 -8.82
N PRO A 68 -2.46 -10.39 -9.18
CA PRO A 68 -2.15 -8.97 -9.01
C PRO A 68 -3.10 -8.11 -9.86
N ILE A 69 -3.38 -6.89 -9.40
CA ILE A 69 -4.12 -5.91 -10.21
C ILE A 69 -3.29 -5.47 -11.42
N PRO A 70 -3.92 -4.97 -12.50
CA PRO A 70 -3.20 -4.47 -13.66
C PRO A 70 -2.17 -3.38 -13.31
N GLY A 71 -1.11 -3.30 -14.09
CA GLY A 71 -0.17 -2.19 -14.04
C GLY A 71 -0.81 -0.88 -14.52
N GLY A 72 -0.28 0.23 -14.07
CA GLY A 72 -0.74 1.56 -14.46
C GLY A 72 -0.11 2.64 -13.62
N GLU A 73 -0.30 3.88 -14.01
CA GLU A 73 0.07 5.07 -13.24
C GLU A 73 -1.07 5.44 -12.27
N ASP A 74 -0.75 6.13 -11.19
CA ASP A 74 -1.71 6.71 -10.24
C ASP A 74 -2.75 5.70 -9.69
N ILE A 75 -2.30 4.49 -9.39
CA ILE A 75 -3.16 3.39 -8.93
C ILE A 75 -3.40 3.44 -7.41
N PHE A 76 -2.35 3.71 -6.63
CA PHE A 76 -2.43 3.78 -5.17
C PHE A 76 -2.36 5.22 -4.70
N ALA A 77 -3.27 5.60 -3.81
CA ALA A 77 -3.18 6.84 -3.06
C ALA A 77 -2.86 6.51 -1.59
N CYS A 78 -1.71 6.98 -1.11
CA CYS A 78 -1.26 6.76 0.26
C CYS A 78 -1.07 8.09 0.98
N ASN A 79 -1.52 8.19 2.24
CA ASN A 79 -1.38 9.41 3.04
C ASN A 79 -1.04 9.10 4.50
N THR A 80 -0.49 10.09 5.18
CA THR A 80 -0.32 10.09 6.65
C THR A 80 -1.42 10.94 7.29
N GLU A 81 -2.08 10.41 8.32
CA GLU A 81 -3.32 10.97 8.89
C GLU A 81 -3.10 12.38 9.46
N TYR A 82 -2.00 12.61 10.16
CA TYR A 82 -1.71 13.90 10.81
C TYR A 82 -0.78 14.80 9.98
N GLY A 83 -0.57 14.48 8.71
CA GLY A 83 0.27 15.26 7.82
C GLY A 83 1.75 15.20 8.18
N LEU A 84 2.48 16.29 7.90
CA LEU A 84 3.94 16.32 8.07
C LEU A 84 4.40 16.26 9.54
N SER A 85 3.54 16.62 10.49
CA SER A 85 3.88 16.60 11.92
C SER A 85 4.03 15.20 12.49
N SER A 86 3.36 14.19 11.92
CA SER A 86 3.52 12.80 12.33
C SER A 86 4.68 12.07 11.65
N GLY A 87 5.29 12.72 10.68
CA GLY A 87 6.33 12.21 9.81
C GLY A 87 5.89 12.23 8.35
N PRO A 88 6.73 12.78 7.46
CA PRO A 88 6.43 12.85 6.04
C PRO A 88 6.64 11.52 5.31
N LEU A 89 6.02 11.44 4.11
CA LEU A 89 6.22 10.39 3.14
C LEU A 89 7.20 10.84 2.05
N TYR A 90 7.91 9.90 1.46
CA TYR A 90 8.91 10.13 0.41
C TYR A 90 8.82 9.07 -0.67
N TYR A 91 9.11 9.45 -1.90
CA TYR A 91 9.27 8.50 -3.01
C TYR A 91 10.64 7.80 -2.97
N LEU A 92 11.72 8.54 -2.82
CA LEU A 92 13.12 8.08 -2.85
C LEU A 92 13.48 7.27 -4.11
N ASP A 93 12.89 7.63 -5.23
CA ASP A 93 13.07 6.97 -6.54
C ASP A 93 14.10 7.66 -7.45
N GLY A 94 14.70 8.75 -6.97
CA GLY A 94 15.72 9.51 -7.67
C GLY A 94 15.22 10.41 -8.80
N LYS A 95 13.90 10.53 -8.98
CA LYS A 95 13.33 11.39 -10.02
C LYS A 95 13.43 12.87 -9.63
N ASP A 96 13.69 13.72 -10.60
CA ASP A 96 13.82 15.17 -10.40
C ASP A 96 12.57 15.82 -9.83
N GLU A 97 11.39 15.29 -10.16
CA GLU A 97 10.10 15.76 -9.63
C GLU A 97 9.89 15.46 -8.14
N HIS A 98 10.65 14.49 -7.59
CA HIS A 98 10.57 14.06 -6.20
C HIS A 98 11.73 14.57 -5.33
N GLN A 99 12.55 15.45 -5.87
CA GLN A 99 13.70 16.05 -5.17
C GLN A 99 13.93 17.50 -5.60
N LYS A 100 14.61 18.25 -4.77
CA LYS A 100 15.10 19.59 -5.08
C LYS A 100 16.58 19.67 -4.74
N GLU A 101 17.40 19.96 -5.74
CA GLU A 101 18.86 20.02 -5.57
C GLU A 101 19.46 18.76 -4.93
N GLY A 102 18.92 17.58 -5.31
CA GLY A 102 19.33 16.29 -4.76
C GLY A 102 18.76 15.95 -3.39
N VAL A 103 17.94 16.82 -2.79
CA VAL A 103 17.28 16.57 -1.51
C VAL A 103 15.86 16.04 -1.74
N PRO A 104 15.49 14.86 -1.23
CA PRO A 104 14.16 14.32 -1.37
C PRO A 104 13.08 15.24 -0.79
N LEU A 105 11.97 15.39 -1.50
CA LEU A 105 10.83 16.19 -1.06
C LEU A 105 9.93 15.41 -0.12
N ALA A 106 9.45 16.11 0.90
CA ALA A 106 8.52 15.60 1.91
C ALA A 106 7.08 15.78 1.45
N TYR A 107 6.28 14.72 1.52
CA TYR A 107 4.89 14.69 1.11
C TYR A 107 3.96 14.29 2.27
N ARG A 108 2.75 14.85 2.28
CA ARG A 108 1.65 14.39 3.16
C ARG A 108 0.95 13.17 2.56
N SER A 109 0.96 13.10 1.24
CA SER A 109 0.40 12.00 0.46
C SER A 109 1.25 11.74 -0.76
N VAL A 110 1.28 10.48 -1.18
CA VAL A 110 1.96 10.03 -2.39
C VAL A 110 0.97 9.27 -3.26
N THR A 111 1.13 9.40 -4.56
CA THR A 111 0.37 8.63 -5.56
C THR A 111 1.35 7.73 -6.30
N LEU A 112 1.04 6.45 -6.38
CA LEU A 112 1.96 5.44 -6.89
C LEU A 112 1.32 4.64 -8.01
N GLY A 113 2.08 4.36 -9.04
CA GLY A 113 1.70 3.38 -10.06
C GLY A 113 1.69 1.96 -9.50
N SER A 114 1.13 1.02 -10.24
CA SER A 114 1.21 -0.41 -9.96
C SER A 114 2.22 -1.09 -10.88
N ASN A 115 3.19 -1.77 -10.30
CA ASN A 115 4.08 -2.69 -10.98
C ASN A 115 3.79 -4.11 -10.45
N SER A 116 3.19 -4.95 -11.28
CA SER A 116 2.78 -6.32 -10.90
C SER A 116 1.92 -6.36 -9.63
N GLY A 117 1.01 -5.40 -9.48
CA GLY A 117 0.10 -5.28 -8.34
C GLY A 117 0.65 -4.55 -7.13
N GLY A 118 1.88 -4.07 -7.13
CA GLY A 118 2.51 -3.44 -5.98
C GLY A 118 3.41 -2.25 -6.30
N ASN A 119 3.77 -1.53 -5.24
CA ASN A 119 4.79 -0.47 -5.25
C ASN A 119 5.30 -0.21 -3.83
N SER A 120 6.29 0.66 -3.69
CA SER A 120 6.87 1.03 -2.40
C SER A 120 7.07 2.55 -2.29
N PHE A 121 7.08 3.02 -1.05
CA PHE A 121 7.39 4.38 -0.67
C PHE A 121 7.98 4.39 0.75
N HIS A 122 8.31 5.55 1.29
CA HIS A 122 9.04 5.62 2.54
C HIS A 122 8.36 6.56 3.54
N PHE A 123 8.43 6.22 4.82
CA PHE A 123 8.07 7.07 5.93
C PHE A 123 9.34 7.43 6.70
N HIS A 124 9.46 8.69 7.09
CA HIS A 124 10.60 9.19 7.87
C HIS A 124 10.12 9.78 9.18
N ALA A 125 10.71 9.32 10.28
CA ALA A 125 10.33 9.77 11.62
C ALA A 125 10.66 11.25 11.84
N SER A 126 9.72 11.97 12.48
CA SER A 126 9.92 13.33 12.97
C SER A 126 10.64 13.35 14.33
N ASP A 127 10.82 14.55 14.88
CA ASP A 127 11.32 14.81 16.22
C ASP A 127 10.20 14.75 17.29
N GLN A 128 8.99 14.37 16.90
CA GLN A 128 7.84 14.25 17.80
C GLN A 128 7.49 12.79 18.03
N ALA A 129 7.37 12.39 19.30
CA ALA A 129 6.91 11.07 19.69
C ALA A 129 5.43 10.91 19.39
N GLY A 130 5.04 9.71 18.93
CA GLY A 130 3.63 9.40 18.68
C GLY A 130 3.46 8.24 17.73
N THR A 131 2.23 8.06 17.29
CA THR A 131 1.86 7.05 16.30
C THR A 131 1.39 7.73 15.02
N ALA A 132 2.10 7.48 13.93
CA ALA A 132 1.68 7.87 12.59
C ALA A 132 0.83 6.75 11.99
N LYS A 133 -0.40 7.06 11.59
CA LYS A 133 -1.24 6.15 10.82
C LYS A 133 -1.11 6.47 9.34
N ILE A 134 -0.66 5.49 8.58
CA ILE A 134 -0.54 5.59 7.14
C ILE A 134 -1.64 4.75 6.51
N THR A 135 -2.40 5.35 5.60
CA THR A 135 -3.51 4.72 4.90
C THR A 135 -3.23 4.73 3.41
N CYS A 136 -3.35 3.56 2.76
CA CYS A 136 -3.32 3.43 1.32
C CYS A 136 -4.68 2.96 0.80
N SER A 137 -5.05 3.45 -0.38
CA SER A 137 -6.28 3.07 -1.06
C SER A 137 -6.04 2.79 -2.54
N VAL A 138 -6.92 1.99 -3.12
CA VAL A 138 -7.01 1.70 -4.55
C VAL A 138 -8.48 1.72 -4.97
N HIS A 139 -8.76 2.21 -6.17
CA HIS A 139 -10.11 2.17 -6.71
C HIS A 139 -10.41 0.79 -7.34
N ASP A 140 -11.46 0.13 -6.86
CA ASP A 140 -12.00 -1.07 -7.48
C ASP A 140 -13.03 -0.65 -8.55
N PRO A 141 -12.69 -0.74 -9.85
CA PRO A 141 -13.56 -0.23 -10.93
C PRO A 141 -14.86 -1.04 -11.08
N ARG A 142 -14.88 -2.28 -10.63
CA ARG A 142 -16.07 -3.14 -10.71
C ARG A 142 -17.09 -2.80 -9.64
N ALA A 143 -16.61 -2.68 -8.40
CA ALA A 143 -17.45 -2.32 -7.27
C ALA A 143 -17.70 -0.81 -7.22
N ASN A 144 -17.02 -0.03 -8.07
CA ASN A 144 -17.01 1.43 -8.09
C ASN A 144 -16.81 2.03 -6.69
N ARG A 145 -15.82 1.52 -5.99
CA ARG A 145 -15.53 1.94 -4.61
C ARG A 145 -14.04 1.98 -4.34
N GLN A 146 -13.65 2.76 -3.35
CA GLN A 146 -12.31 2.72 -2.78
C GLN A 146 -12.19 1.54 -1.83
N VAL A 147 -11.09 0.81 -1.96
CA VAL A 147 -10.64 -0.22 -1.01
C VAL A 147 -9.40 0.31 -0.32
N SER A 148 -9.35 0.28 1.00
CA SER A 148 -8.27 0.88 1.77
C SER A 148 -7.77 -0.05 2.87
N THR A 149 -6.53 0.20 3.29
CA THR A 149 -5.87 -0.44 4.43
C THR A 149 -4.97 0.56 5.13
N SER A 150 -4.68 0.32 6.41
CA SER A 150 -3.83 1.22 7.20
C SER A 150 -2.81 0.44 8.01
N ILE A 151 -1.70 1.10 8.32
CA ILE A 151 -0.67 0.61 9.24
C ILE A 151 -0.27 1.74 10.20
N ASN A 152 0.07 1.40 11.43
CA ASN A 152 0.60 2.34 12.42
C ASN A 152 2.12 2.21 12.51
N ILE A 153 2.81 3.35 12.47
CA ILE A 153 4.24 3.47 12.74
C ILE A 153 4.41 4.26 14.03
N THR A 154 5.02 3.65 15.04
CA THR A 154 5.32 4.30 16.31
C THR A 154 6.68 5.00 16.22
N VAL A 155 6.73 6.29 16.55
CA VAL A 155 7.95 7.11 16.59
C VAL A 155 8.26 7.41 18.06
N GLY A 156 9.49 7.15 18.47
CA GLY A 156 9.93 7.38 19.85
C GLY A 156 9.40 6.39 20.86
N GLY A 157 8.79 5.29 20.43
CA GLY A 157 8.49 4.15 21.31
C GLY A 157 9.79 3.58 21.87
N ALA A 158 9.80 3.25 23.15
CA ALA A 158 10.95 2.65 23.81
C ALA A 158 11.38 1.40 23.04
N THR A 159 12.50 1.47 22.33
CA THR A 159 13.28 0.29 22.04
C THR A 159 13.64 -0.29 23.39
N GLY A 160 13.04 -1.43 23.75
CA GLY A 160 13.33 -2.10 25.01
C GLY A 160 14.80 -2.46 25.08
N MET A 161 15.60 -1.55 25.60
CA MET A 161 16.82 -1.89 26.27
C MET A 161 16.44 -2.38 27.67
N ALA A 162 16.18 -3.67 27.77
CA ALA A 162 16.29 -4.36 29.03
C ALA A 162 17.78 -4.33 29.45
N GLY A 163 18.21 -3.18 29.93
CA GLY A 163 19.44 -3.03 30.65
C GLY A 163 19.23 -3.61 32.03
N SER A 164 19.63 -4.87 32.22
CA SER A 164 19.81 -5.46 33.53
C SER A 164 20.89 -4.64 34.25
N ILE A 165 20.48 -3.80 35.19
CA ILE A 165 21.37 -3.22 36.18
C ILE A 165 21.52 -4.27 37.25
N LYS A 166 22.74 -4.81 37.37
CA LYS A 166 23.23 -5.50 38.56
C LYS A 166 23.90 -4.49 39.49
#